data_b76664ad90e6ce27118dcaa91d5a9a3e
#
_entry.id   b76664ad90e6ce27118dcaa91d5a9a3e
#
_cell.length_a   1.000
_cell.length_b   1.000
_cell.length_c   1.000
_cell.angle_alpha   90.00
_cell.angle_beta   90.00
_cell.angle_gamma   90.00
#
_symmetry.space_group_name_H-M   'P 1'
#
loop_
_entity.id
_entity.type
_entity.pdbx_description
1 polymer ?
#
loop_
_entity_poly.entity_id
_entity_poly.type
_entity_poly.pdbx_seq_one_letter_code
_entity_poly.pdbx_strand_id
1 'polypeptide(L)'
;MANFIIDVAKKEDKPVTNLKLQKVLFFLQGYCLSEYDTPLINGNFSKWRYGPVEEEVYGDFKYYGPAPIEDKSIYFNKEKIEFYSEEVNLPNEFKKILQEVISKMLDVEAWKLFELTHKHSSWYSHKDDISRGVASDYTNNEIEKCFKDNFRGMLNQLS
;
A
#
# COMPACT_ATOMS: atom_id res chain seq x y z
N MET A 1 -7.40 0.29 -5.97
CA MET A 1 -6.28 -0.66 -5.67
C MET A 1 -6.44 -1.35 -4.31
N ALA A 2 -6.80 -0.64 -3.24
CA ALA A 2 -7.01 -1.24 -1.91
C ALA A 2 -7.98 -2.43 -1.94
N ASN A 3 -9.14 -2.28 -2.56
CA ASN A 3 -10.11 -3.37 -2.71
C ASN A 3 -9.54 -4.61 -3.44
N PHE A 4 -8.65 -4.40 -4.41
CA PHE A 4 -7.98 -5.49 -5.12
C PHE A 4 -7.02 -6.27 -4.20
N ILE A 5 -6.27 -5.57 -3.35
CA ILE A 5 -5.41 -6.21 -2.33
C ILE A 5 -6.25 -7.00 -1.34
N ILE A 6 -7.37 -6.44 -0.88
CA ILE A 6 -8.30 -7.12 0.05
C ILE A 6 -8.90 -8.38 -0.60
N ASP A 7 -9.26 -8.32 -1.88
CA ASP A 7 -9.77 -9.50 -2.60
C ASP A 7 -8.72 -10.61 -2.71
N VAL A 8 -7.45 -10.25 -2.99
CA VAL A 8 -6.34 -11.22 -3.01
C VAL A 8 -6.14 -11.82 -1.61
N ALA A 9 -6.11 -10.98 -0.58
CA ALA A 9 -5.95 -11.40 0.81
C ALA A 9 -7.05 -12.39 1.25
N LYS A 10 -8.29 -12.09 0.92
CA LYS A 10 -9.44 -12.97 1.22
C LYS A 10 -9.36 -14.30 0.46
N LYS A 11 -9.03 -14.26 -0.82
CA LYS A 11 -8.91 -15.46 -1.66
C LYS A 11 -7.84 -16.42 -1.14
N GLU A 12 -6.79 -15.89 -0.52
CA GLU A 12 -5.66 -16.67 -0.01
C GLU A 12 -5.75 -16.93 1.50
N ASP A 13 -6.84 -16.54 2.15
CA ASP A 13 -7.03 -16.65 3.60
C ASP A 13 -5.88 -15.97 4.39
N LYS A 14 -5.41 -14.83 3.90
CA LYS A 14 -4.35 -14.02 4.51
C LYS A 14 -4.94 -12.73 5.09
N PRO A 15 -5.18 -12.65 6.42
CA PRO A 15 -5.78 -11.45 7.00
C PRO A 15 -4.91 -10.22 6.79
N VAL A 16 -5.52 -9.11 6.39
CA VAL A 16 -4.84 -7.83 6.19
C VAL A 16 -5.46 -6.76 7.08
N THR A 17 -4.64 -6.13 7.93
CA THR A 17 -5.02 -4.96 8.74
C THR A 17 -4.82 -3.68 7.94
N ASN A 18 -5.43 -2.55 8.38
CA ASN A 18 -5.18 -1.26 7.72
C ASN A 18 -3.68 -0.90 7.71
N LEU A 19 -2.96 -1.14 8.81
CA LEU A 19 -1.51 -0.92 8.85
C LEU A 19 -0.77 -1.71 7.77
N LYS A 20 -1.07 -2.99 7.61
CA LYS A 20 -0.45 -3.86 6.59
C LYS A 20 -0.84 -3.41 5.18
N LEU A 21 -2.11 -3.09 4.95
CA LEU A 21 -2.62 -2.58 3.67
C LEU A 21 -1.83 -1.35 3.21
N GLN A 22 -1.60 -0.38 4.09
CA GLN A 22 -0.83 0.82 3.78
C GLN A 22 0.61 0.50 3.31
N LYS A 23 1.26 -0.48 3.94
CA LYS A 23 2.62 -0.88 3.57
C LYS A 23 2.65 -1.66 2.26
N VAL A 24 1.66 -2.52 2.03
CA VAL A 24 1.51 -3.24 0.75
C VAL A 24 1.26 -2.25 -0.39
N LEU A 25 0.37 -1.28 -0.22
CA LEU A 25 0.14 -0.20 -1.20
C LEU A 25 1.41 0.57 -1.54
N PHE A 26 2.17 0.97 -0.52
CA PHE A 26 3.42 1.73 -0.70
C PHE A 26 4.47 0.93 -1.47
N PHE A 27 4.71 -0.31 -1.09
CA PHE A 27 5.70 -1.14 -1.78
C PHE A 27 5.23 -1.60 -3.16
N LEU A 28 3.92 -1.76 -3.37
CA LEU A 28 3.36 -2.06 -4.69
C LEU A 28 3.53 -0.87 -5.64
N GLN A 29 3.35 0.37 -5.15
CA GLN A 29 3.69 1.58 -5.89
C GLN A 29 5.18 1.60 -6.26
N GLY A 30 6.06 1.30 -5.31
CA GLY A 30 7.50 1.22 -5.53
C GLY A 30 7.89 0.13 -6.54
N TYR A 31 7.22 -1.01 -6.51
CA TYR A 31 7.38 -2.07 -7.50
C TYR A 31 7.04 -1.58 -8.91
N CYS A 32 5.88 -0.95 -9.09
CA CYS A 32 5.46 -0.47 -10.41
C CYS A 32 6.35 0.66 -10.93
N LEU A 33 6.78 1.57 -10.08
CA LEU A 33 7.75 2.61 -10.45
C LEU A 33 9.10 1.99 -10.87
N SER A 34 9.55 0.96 -10.14
CA SER A 34 10.83 0.30 -10.40
C SER A 34 10.85 -0.55 -11.66
N GLU A 35 9.78 -1.29 -11.93
CA GLU A 35 9.74 -2.27 -13.04
C GLU A 35 9.13 -1.71 -14.33
N TYR A 36 8.28 -0.67 -14.20
CA TYR A 36 7.51 -0.13 -15.34
C TYR A 36 7.65 1.37 -15.53
N ASP A 37 8.43 2.05 -14.67
CA ASP A 37 8.58 3.52 -14.68
C ASP A 37 7.22 4.26 -14.66
N THR A 38 6.22 3.68 -14.02
CA THR A 38 4.85 4.17 -14.03
C THR A 38 4.22 4.02 -12.65
N PRO A 39 3.59 5.09 -12.09
CA PRO A 39 2.86 4.99 -10.85
C PRO A 39 1.58 4.14 -11.06
N LEU A 40 1.31 3.25 -10.12
CA LEU A 40 0.09 2.44 -10.11
C LEU A 40 -1.06 3.16 -9.41
N ILE A 41 -0.73 3.93 -8.39
CA ILE A 41 -1.66 4.64 -7.50
C ILE A 41 -1.50 6.13 -7.74
N ASN A 42 -2.61 6.83 -8.03
CA ASN A 42 -2.61 8.28 -8.26
C ASN A 42 -2.62 9.10 -6.96
N GLY A 43 -2.91 8.45 -5.83
CA GLY A 43 -2.89 9.08 -4.51
C GLY A 43 -1.47 9.39 -4.01
N ASN A 44 -1.38 10.30 -3.05
CA ASN A 44 -0.13 10.63 -2.39
C ASN A 44 0.08 9.77 -1.15
N PHE A 45 1.34 9.49 -0.83
CA PHE A 45 1.70 8.85 0.42
C PHE A 45 2.28 9.88 1.38
N SER A 46 1.60 10.09 2.49
CA SER A 46 2.04 10.97 3.57
C SER A 46 3.01 10.27 4.49
N LYS A 47 3.98 11.02 5.04
CA LYS A 47 4.98 10.52 5.99
C LYS A 47 4.40 10.59 7.41
N TRP A 48 3.84 9.48 7.88
CA TRP A 48 3.31 9.38 9.24
C TRP A 48 4.27 8.67 10.19
N ARG A 49 3.98 8.77 11.50
CA ARG A 49 4.78 8.12 12.55
C ARG A 49 4.95 6.60 12.32
N TYR A 50 3.91 5.96 11.83
CA TYR A 50 3.93 4.51 11.53
C TYR A 50 4.25 4.19 10.05
N GLY A 51 4.97 5.09 9.39
CA GLY A 51 5.42 4.95 8.01
C GLY A 51 4.46 5.56 6.99
N PRO A 52 4.62 5.22 5.70
CA PRO A 52 3.80 5.77 4.63
C PRO A 52 2.33 5.42 4.75
N VAL A 53 1.47 6.41 4.48
CA VAL A 53 0.00 6.29 4.51
C VAL A 53 -0.59 7.00 3.31
N GLU A 54 -1.42 6.30 2.57
CA GLU A 54 -2.37 6.90 1.62
C GLU A 54 -3.63 7.25 2.41
N GLU A 55 -3.88 8.55 2.59
CA GLU A 55 -4.83 9.04 3.61
C GLU A 55 -6.29 8.72 3.28
N GLU A 56 -6.67 8.71 2.00
CA GLU A 56 -8.04 8.37 1.60
C GLU A 56 -8.33 6.90 1.91
N VAL A 57 -7.43 6.00 1.53
CA VAL A 57 -7.55 4.57 1.85
C VAL A 57 -7.50 4.33 3.35
N TYR A 58 -6.63 5.04 4.08
CA TYR A 58 -6.62 4.94 5.55
C TYR A 58 -7.97 5.33 6.14
N GLY A 59 -8.58 6.41 5.64
CA GLY A 59 -9.89 6.89 6.05
C GLY A 59 -11.00 5.86 5.84
N ASP A 60 -10.98 5.16 4.72
CA ASP A 60 -11.96 4.13 4.37
C ASP A 60 -11.96 2.94 5.35
N PHE A 61 -10.80 2.59 5.91
CA PHE A 61 -10.62 1.39 6.74
C PHE A 61 -10.24 1.67 8.21
N LYS A 62 -10.15 2.93 8.62
CA LYS A 62 -9.73 3.28 10.00
C LYS A 62 -10.62 2.72 11.10
N TYR A 63 -11.89 2.47 10.82
CA TYR A 63 -12.84 1.95 11.80
C TYR A 63 -12.57 0.48 12.21
N TYR A 64 -11.80 -0.27 11.40
CA TYR A 64 -11.33 -1.61 11.80
C TYR A 64 -10.26 -1.56 12.91
N GLY A 65 -9.61 -0.41 13.12
CA GLY A 65 -8.52 -0.32 14.10
C GLY A 65 -7.40 -1.32 13.83
N PRO A 66 -7.00 -2.12 14.83
CA PRO A 66 -5.99 -3.16 14.67
C PRO A 66 -6.53 -4.48 14.09
N ALA A 67 -7.85 -4.62 13.93
CA ALA A 67 -8.46 -5.84 13.41
C ALA A 67 -8.25 -5.99 11.90
N PRO A 68 -8.31 -7.21 11.37
CA PRO A 68 -8.33 -7.45 9.94
C PRO A 68 -9.52 -6.78 9.27
N ILE A 69 -9.29 -6.32 8.03
CA ILE A 69 -10.34 -5.73 7.18
C ILE A 69 -11.21 -6.88 6.65
N GLU A 70 -12.52 -6.80 6.92
CA GLU A 70 -13.47 -7.82 6.50
C GLU A 70 -14.17 -7.47 5.19
N ASP A 71 -14.40 -6.19 4.92
CA ASP A 71 -15.16 -5.73 3.76
C ASP A 71 -14.38 -4.74 2.91
N LYS A 72 -14.71 -4.73 1.61
CA LYS A 72 -14.21 -3.74 0.67
C LYS A 72 -14.80 -2.36 0.97
N SER A 73 -14.07 -1.32 0.57
CA SER A 73 -14.59 0.05 0.55
C SER A 73 -15.75 0.15 -0.45
N ILE A 74 -16.83 0.81 -0.01
CA ILE A 74 -18.06 1.02 -0.77
C ILE A 74 -18.36 2.52 -0.82
N TYR A 75 -18.67 3.01 -2.00
CA TYR A 75 -19.03 4.41 -2.25
C TYR A 75 -20.47 4.53 -2.70
N PHE A 76 -21.08 5.70 -2.48
CA PHE A 76 -22.44 5.98 -2.92
C PHE A 76 -22.43 6.94 -4.12
N ASN A 77 -22.98 6.48 -5.24
CA ASN A 77 -23.20 7.32 -6.41
C ASN A 77 -24.56 8.02 -6.29
N LYS A 78 -24.53 9.35 -6.08
CA LYS A 78 -25.75 10.17 -5.90
C LYS A 78 -26.59 10.31 -7.16
N GLU A 79 -25.97 10.26 -8.33
CA GLU A 79 -26.67 10.40 -9.62
C GLU A 79 -27.46 9.14 -9.97
N LYS A 80 -26.86 7.97 -9.73
CA LYS A 80 -27.47 6.67 -10.00
C LYS A 80 -28.23 6.08 -8.83
N ILE A 81 -28.12 6.70 -7.64
CA ILE A 81 -28.75 6.25 -6.38
C ILE A 81 -28.36 4.79 -6.07
N GLU A 82 -27.10 4.45 -6.25
CA GLU A 82 -26.57 3.09 -6.02
C GLU A 82 -25.25 3.10 -5.24
N PHE A 83 -25.03 2.01 -4.49
CA PHE A 83 -23.73 1.74 -3.89
C PHE A 83 -22.84 0.98 -4.88
N TYR A 84 -21.55 1.31 -4.92
CA TYR A 84 -20.57 0.63 -5.75
C TYR A 84 -19.24 0.47 -5.02
N SER A 85 -18.47 -0.53 -5.39
CA SER A 85 -17.07 -0.63 -5.02
C SER A 85 -16.18 -0.37 -6.23
N GLU A 86 -15.09 0.35 -6.03
CA GLU A 86 -14.13 0.58 -7.10
C GLU A 86 -13.39 -0.70 -7.47
N GLU A 87 -13.40 -1.02 -8.75
CA GLU A 87 -12.64 -2.11 -9.31
C GLU A 87 -11.45 -1.60 -10.12
N VAL A 88 -10.37 -2.37 -10.10
CA VAL A 88 -9.16 -2.04 -10.86
C VAL A 88 -9.37 -2.35 -12.34
N ASN A 89 -9.31 -1.33 -13.17
CA ASN A 89 -9.38 -1.47 -14.62
C ASN A 89 -7.96 -1.58 -15.21
N LEU A 90 -7.41 -2.80 -15.22
CA LEU A 90 -6.09 -3.13 -15.75
C LEU A 90 -6.18 -4.35 -16.66
N PRO A 91 -5.24 -4.52 -17.63
CA PRO A 91 -5.14 -5.72 -18.44
C PRO A 91 -5.03 -6.99 -17.57
N ASN A 92 -5.68 -8.08 -17.99
CA ASN A 92 -5.72 -9.32 -17.21
C ASN A 92 -4.33 -9.88 -16.89
N GLU A 93 -3.41 -9.82 -17.83
CA GLU A 93 -2.04 -10.30 -17.62
C GLU A 93 -1.32 -9.47 -16.55
N PHE A 94 -1.51 -8.16 -16.55
CA PHE A 94 -0.94 -7.29 -15.53
C PHE A 94 -1.58 -7.52 -14.15
N LYS A 95 -2.90 -7.76 -14.11
CA LYS A 95 -3.57 -8.15 -12.86
C LYS A 95 -2.97 -9.43 -12.26
N LYS A 96 -2.64 -10.44 -13.07
CA LYS A 96 -1.99 -11.66 -12.58
C LYS A 96 -0.62 -11.38 -11.97
N ILE A 97 0.20 -10.56 -12.64
CA ILE A 97 1.50 -10.15 -12.09
C ILE A 97 1.32 -9.45 -10.73
N LEU A 98 0.39 -8.50 -10.65
CA LEU A 98 0.11 -7.80 -9.39
C LEU A 98 -0.41 -8.76 -8.30
N GLN A 99 -1.25 -9.74 -8.64
CA GLN A 99 -1.72 -10.76 -7.68
C GLN A 99 -0.56 -11.55 -7.09
N GLU A 100 0.39 -12.01 -7.92
CA GLU A 100 1.57 -12.73 -7.45
C GLU A 100 2.45 -11.86 -6.54
N VAL A 101 2.67 -10.60 -6.92
CA VAL A 101 3.45 -9.65 -6.12
C VAL A 101 2.75 -9.34 -4.79
N ILE A 102 1.44 -9.09 -4.82
CA ILE A 102 0.63 -8.85 -3.60
C ILE A 102 0.66 -10.08 -2.71
N SER A 103 0.46 -11.29 -3.26
CA SER A 103 0.52 -12.54 -2.51
C SER A 103 1.82 -12.66 -1.71
N LYS A 104 2.97 -12.42 -2.36
CA LYS A 104 4.28 -12.40 -1.70
C LYS A 104 4.39 -11.34 -0.62
N MET A 105 3.87 -10.13 -0.85
CA MET A 105 3.87 -9.05 0.15
C MET A 105 2.99 -9.40 1.35
N LEU A 106 1.88 -10.09 1.13
CA LEU A 106 0.98 -10.54 2.21
C LEU A 106 1.64 -11.58 3.12
N ASP A 107 2.61 -12.34 2.64
CA ASP A 107 3.39 -13.29 3.45
C ASP A 107 4.41 -12.62 4.38
N VAL A 108 4.73 -11.35 4.11
CA VAL A 108 5.63 -10.58 4.97
C VAL A 108 4.87 -10.01 6.17
N GLU A 109 5.42 -10.19 7.36
CA GLU A 109 4.85 -9.64 8.59
C GLU A 109 4.72 -8.11 8.52
N ALA A 110 3.60 -7.57 9.00
CA ALA A 110 3.34 -6.12 8.98
C ALA A 110 4.45 -5.30 9.68
N TRP A 111 4.99 -5.84 10.78
CA TRP A 111 6.12 -5.22 11.49
C TRP A 111 7.38 -5.18 10.64
N LYS A 112 7.64 -6.22 9.84
CA LYS A 112 8.79 -6.24 8.94
C LYS A 112 8.68 -5.19 7.84
N LEU A 113 7.50 -5.05 7.25
CA LEU A 113 7.23 -3.98 6.28
C LEU A 113 7.39 -2.58 6.90
N PHE A 114 6.94 -2.41 8.15
CA PHE A 114 7.16 -1.19 8.93
C PHE A 114 8.65 -0.88 9.08
N GLU A 115 9.46 -1.84 9.55
CA GLU A 115 10.92 -1.65 9.71
C GLU A 115 11.58 -1.19 8.41
N LEU A 116 11.24 -1.79 7.28
CA LEU A 116 11.84 -1.49 5.98
C LEU A 116 11.58 -0.04 5.56
N THR A 117 10.40 0.50 5.84
CA THR A 117 10.11 1.92 5.55
C THR A 117 10.86 2.86 6.50
N HIS A 118 10.98 2.51 7.78
CA HIS A 118 11.59 3.36 8.80
C HIS A 118 13.13 3.40 8.73
N LYS A 119 13.77 2.37 8.22
CA LYS A 119 15.22 2.31 8.00
C LYS A 119 15.68 3.15 6.80
N HIS A 120 14.76 3.47 5.89
CA HIS A 120 15.10 4.23 4.69
C HIS A 120 15.20 5.73 4.97
N SER A 121 16.15 6.41 4.33
CA SER A 121 16.38 7.84 4.50
C SER A 121 15.16 8.70 4.19
N SER A 122 14.29 8.29 3.27
CA SER A 122 13.04 8.98 2.94
C SER A 122 12.07 9.14 4.11
N TRP A 123 12.17 8.28 5.13
CA TRP A 123 11.45 8.44 6.39
C TRP A 123 12.35 8.98 7.49
N TYR A 124 13.51 8.35 7.68
CA TYR A 124 14.40 8.64 8.81
C TYR A 124 14.90 10.09 8.83
N SER A 125 15.22 10.66 7.66
CA SER A 125 15.69 12.05 7.55
C SER A 125 14.57 13.08 7.83
N HIS A 126 13.31 12.68 7.84
CA HIS A 126 12.16 13.53 8.11
C HIS A 126 11.53 13.30 9.49
N LYS A 127 12.20 12.55 10.36
CA LYS A 127 11.66 12.14 11.66
C LYS A 127 11.17 13.31 12.51
N ASP A 128 11.91 14.40 12.54
CA ASP A 128 11.53 15.59 13.31
C ASP A 128 10.32 16.32 12.71
N ASP A 129 10.26 16.41 11.39
CA ASP A 129 9.11 16.99 10.68
C ASP A 129 7.86 16.13 10.82
N ILE A 130 8.02 14.81 10.78
CA ILE A 130 6.95 13.83 11.06
C ILE A 130 6.41 14.02 12.47
N SER A 131 7.30 14.16 13.47
CA SER A 131 6.88 14.35 14.87
C SER A 131 6.11 15.66 15.09
N ARG A 132 6.39 16.66 14.27
CA ARG A 132 5.69 17.97 14.29
C ARG A 132 4.47 18.03 13.37
N GLY A 133 4.22 16.98 12.57
CA GLY A 133 3.12 16.94 11.61
C GLY A 133 3.27 17.88 10.42
N VAL A 134 4.52 18.21 10.04
CA VAL A 134 4.83 19.14 8.92
C VAL A 134 5.67 18.49 7.82
N ALA A 135 5.86 17.19 7.86
CA ALA A 135 6.60 16.47 6.83
C ALA A 135 5.86 16.53 5.49
N SER A 136 6.61 16.73 4.40
CA SER A 136 6.08 16.61 3.04
C SER A 136 5.73 15.17 2.72
N ASP A 137 4.81 14.98 1.77
CA ASP A 137 4.51 13.64 1.23
C ASP A 137 5.74 13.00 0.57
N TYR A 138 5.67 11.68 0.39
CA TYR A 138 6.66 10.98 -0.41
C TYR A 138 6.58 11.38 -1.87
N THR A 139 7.73 11.61 -2.50
CA THR A 139 7.84 11.67 -3.95
C THR A 139 7.90 10.27 -4.56
N ASN A 140 7.54 10.12 -5.83
CA ASN A 140 7.69 8.85 -6.53
C ASN A 140 9.13 8.33 -6.50
N ASN A 141 10.12 9.23 -6.62
CA ASN A 141 11.53 8.85 -6.53
C ASN A 141 11.91 8.29 -5.13
N GLU A 142 11.40 8.86 -4.05
CA GLU A 142 11.60 8.34 -2.71
C GLU A 142 10.96 6.96 -2.53
N ILE A 143 9.75 6.75 -3.07
CA ILE A 143 9.02 5.48 -3.01
C ILE A 143 9.79 4.39 -3.78
N GLU A 144 10.16 4.69 -5.02
CA GLU A 144 10.94 3.78 -5.88
C GLU A 144 12.27 3.40 -5.23
N LYS A 145 13.00 4.38 -4.71
CA LYS A 145 14.28 4.15 -4.06
C LYS A 145 14.13 3.31 -2.79
N CYS A 146 13.13 3.58 -1.97
CA CYS A 146 12.84 2.78 -0.78
C CYS A 146 12.54 1.32 -1.13
N PHE A 147 11.79 1.08 -2.20
CA PHE A 147 11.53 -0.27 -2.70
C PHE A 147 12.81 -0.96 -3.16
N LYS A 148 13.60 -0.31 -4.00
CA LYS A 148 14.86 -0.87 -4.53
C LYS A 148 15.86 -1.21 -3.45
N ASP A 149 16.06 -0.31 -2.50
CA ASP A 149 17.09 -0.43 -1.47
C ASP A 149 16.70 -1.44 -0.37
N ASN A 150 15.42 -1.50 0.00
CA ASN A 150 15.00 -2.21 1.21
C ASN A 150 14.09 -3.41 0.97
N PHE A 151 13.36 -3.48 -0.14
CA PHE A 151 12.34 -4.50 -0.32
C PHE A 151 12.55 -5.40 -1.53
N ARG A 152 13.08 -4.88 -2.65
CA ARG A 152 13.23 -5.62 -3.91
C ARG A 152 13.99 -6.95 -3.74
N GLY A 153 15.11 -6.91 -3.02
CA GLY A 153 15.92 -8.11 -2.76
C GLY A 153 15.16 -9.17 -1.99
N MET A 154 14.40 -8.77 -0.98
CA MET A 154 13.55 -9.67 -0.21
C MET A 154 12.39 -10.22 -1.06
N LEU A 155 11.71 -9.38 -1.81
CA LEU A 155 10.61 -9.81 -2.70
C LEU A 155 11.04 -10.88 -3.69
N ASN A 156 12.25 -10.76 -4.25
CA ASN A 156 12.80 -11.74 -5.19
C ASN A 156 13.15 -13.10 -4.54
N GLN A 157 13.30 -13.14 -3.22
CA GLN A 157 13.56 -14.38 -2.46
C GLN A 157 12.29 -15.07 -1.98
N LEU A 158 11.16 -14.37 -2.00
CA LEU A 158 9.86 -14.95 -1.66
C LEU A 158 9.36 -15.78 -2.84
N SER A 159 9.20 -17.04 -2.59
CA SER A 159 8.74 -18.03 -3.58
C SER A 159 7.22 -18.06 -3.70
#